data_76841e5a8db44a34b3a7fb8a2aa3b7fb
#
_entry.id   76841e5a8db44a34b3a7fb8a2aa3b7fb
#
_cell.length_a   1.000
_cell.length_b   1.000
_cell.length_c   1.000
_cell.angle_alpha   90.00
_cell.angle_beta   90.00
_cell.angle_gamma   90.00
#
_symmetry.space_group_name_H-M   'P 1'
#
loop_
_entity.id
_entity.type
_entity.pdbx_description
1 polymer ?
#
loop_
_entity_poly.entity_id
_entity_poly.type
_entity_poly.pdbx_seq_one_letter_code
_entity_poly.pdbx_strand_id
1 'polypeptide(L)'
;MVLHALSTRATRVVAFGYAEAPGNGIYEKGVNQWDNVYSNGYSLMKLANGGTARINECRRIGYKAPSSYISAFYGTKGSYQFSNAQHIFARLTPDGVDAVDVSSQVNPEAMEAHRGEKDFVNSVANHRWQSADPSPVQKERNSLLPKSYAGLPNGHMASHKLLVDDFCTAAYFEKMPTVNAWLAARYTVPGLLAHESMIRDGQAFDVPDFGDAPV
;
A
#
# COMPACT_ATOMS: atom_id res chain seq x y z
N MET A 1 0.97 -2.19 3.96
CA MET A 1 2.23 -1.91 3.22
C MET A 1 3.19 -1.02 4.03
N VAL A 2 2.84 0.23 4.41
CA VAL A 2 3.74 1.15 5.14
C VAL A 2 4.25 0.56 6.46
N LEU A 3 3.37 0.04 7.30
CA LEU A 3 3.75 -0.55 8.61
C LEU A 3 4.66 -1.78 8.44
N HIS A 4 4.44 -2.57 7.40
CA HIS A 4 5.30 -3.71 7.08
C HIS A 4 6.69 -3.26 6.63
N ALA A 5 6.76 -2.31 5.70
CA ALA A 5 8.04 -1.79 5.18
C ALA A 5 8.90 -1.16 6.29
N LEU A 6 8.26 -0.55 7.30
CA LEU A 6 8.94 0.06 8.44
C LEU A 6 9.12 -0.89 9.64
N SER A 7 8.67 -2.15 9.52
CA SER A 7 8.71 -3.16 10.60
C SER A 7 8.19 -2.61 11.94
N THR A 8 7.04 -1.91 11.91
CA THR A 8 6.51 -1.22 13.07
C THR A 8 4.99 -1.35 13.15
N ARG A 9 4.39 -0.83 14.22
CA ARG A 9 2.94 -0.73 14.40
C ARG A 9 2.52 0.72 14.63
N ALA A 10 1.27 1.03 14.30
CA ALA A 10 0.66 2.28 14.73
C ALA A 10 0.32 2.21 16.22
N THR A 11 0.49 3.32 16.93
CA THR A 11 0.14 3.46 18.36
C THR A 11 -1.02 4.42 18.59
N ARG A 12 -1.22 5.36 17.66
CA ARG A 12 -2.31 6.33 17.70
C ARG A 12 -2.66 6.78 16.30
N VAL A 13 -3.94 7.06 16.07
CA VAL A 13 -4.43 7.52 14.78
C VAL A 13 -5.43 8.67 14.95
N VAL A 14 -5.41 9.59 14.00
CA VAL A 14 -6.41 10.63 13.78
C VAL A 14 -6.71 10.69 12.29
N ALA A 15 -7.97 10.95 11.92
CA ALA A 15 -8.36 11.04 10.51
C ALA A 15 -9.54 11.97 10.29
N PHE A 16 -9.59 12.56 9.08
CA PHE A 16 -10.73 13.29 8.54
C PHE A 16 -11.18 12.65 7.24
N GLY A 17 -12.48 12.65 7.00
CA GLY A 17 -13.09 12.12 5.80
C GLY A 17 -13.73 13.21 4.96
N TYR A 18 -13.68 13.05 3.63
CA TYR A 18 -14.51 13.84 2.71
C TYR A 18 -15.81 13.08 2.47
N ALA A 19 -16.92 13.67 2.93
CA ALA A 19 -18.25 13.13 2.69
C ALA A 19 -18.71 13.51 1.27
N GLU A 20 -19.19 12.52 0.53
CA GLU A 20 -19.74 12.74 -0.81
C GLU A 20 -21.08 13.48 -0.77
N ALA A 21 -21.37 14.18 -1.86
CA ALA A 21 -22.70 14.75 -2.06
C ALA A 21 -23.76 13.64 -2.18
N PRO A 22 -24.99 13.88 -1.67
CA PRO A 22 -26.09 12.94 -1.84
C PRO A 22 -26.37 12.63 -3.32
N GLY A 23 -26.87 11.41 -3.59
CA GLY A 23 -27.18 10.97 -4.95
C GLY A 23 -25.99 10.36 -5.70
N ASN A 24 -24.86 10.11 -5.02
CA ASN A 24 -23.70 9.47 -5.64
C ASN A 24 -23.86 7.94 -5.84
N GLY A 25 -24.80 7.29 -5.16
CA GLY A 25 -25.17 5.89 -5.33
C GLY A 25 -24.23 4.87 -4.68
N ILE A 26 -23.21 5.31 -3.94
CA ILE A 26 -22.23 4.42 -3.28
C ILE A 26 -21.96 4.86 -1.83
N TYR A 27 -21.51 6.10 -1.65
CA TYR A 27 -21.12 6.65 -0.34
C TYR A 27 -22.28 7.42 0.27
N GLU A 28 -23.35 6.69 0.58
CA GLU A 28 -24.59 7.23 1.15
C GLU A 28 -25.09 6.35 2.28
N LYS A 29 -25.72 7.00 3.24
CA LYS A 29 -26.37 6.32 4.34
C LYS A 29 -27.52 5.44 3.81
N GLY A 30 -27.58 4.19 4.23
CA GLY A 30 -28.58 3.23 3.78
C GLY A 30 -28.29 2.60 2.41
N VAL A 31 -27.22 2.99 1.71
CA VAL A 31 -26.85 2.44 0.40
C VAL A 31 -25.76 1.37 0.51
N ASN A 32 -24.71 1.64 1.28
CA ASN A 32 -23.69 0.65 1.54
C ASN A 32 -23.84 0.00 2.91
N GLN A 33 -23.22 -1.16 3.09
CA GLN A 33 -23.40 -2.03 4.26
C GLN A 33 -22.98 -1.37 5.59
N TRP A 34 -22.17 -0.33 5.57
CA TRP A 34 -21.62 0.32 6.78
C TRP A 34 -22.09 1.77 6.95
N ASP A 35 -23.05 2.20 6.18
CA ASP A 35 -23.51 3.60 6.17
C ASP A 35 -22.37 4.62 5.96
N ASN A 36 -21.31 4.18 5.28
CA ASN A 36 -20.13 5.01 5.03
C ASN A 36 -20.44 6.08 3.99
N VAL A 37 -20.32 7.34 4.40
CA VAL A 37 -20.50 8.51 3.54
C VAL A 37 -19.20 9.09 3.02
N TYR A 38 -18.05 8.57 3.46
CA TYR A 38 -16.72 9.08 3.09
C TYR A 38 -16.14 8.33 1.91
N SER A 39 -15.95 9.01 0.81
CA SER A 39 -15.24 8.48 -0.36
C SER A 39 -13.72 8.60 -0.25
N ASN A 40 -13.26 9.58 0.50
CA ASN A 40 -11.85 9.84 0.73
C ASN A 40 -11.57 9.99 2.22
N GLY A 41 -10.54 9.32 2.70
CA GLY A 41 -10.07 9.38 4.07
C GLY A 41 -8.60 9.79 4.15
N TYR A 42 -8.27 10.64 5.09
CA TYR A 42 -6.94 11.18 5.31
C TYR A 42 -6.54 10.94 6.76
N SER A 43 -5.57 10.05 6.99
CA SER A 43 -5.15 9.69 8.34
C SER A 43 -3.70 10.04 8.64
N LEU A 44 -3.44 10.41 9.89
CA LEU A 44 -2.12 10.57 10.47
C LEU A 44 -1.96 9.58 11.63
N MET A 45 -0.82 8.91 11.68
CA MET A 45 -0.53 7.88 12.68
C MET A 45 0.80 8.16 13.38
N LYS A 46 0.84 7.94 14.70
CA LYS A 46 2.08 7.76 15.45
C LYS A 46 2.49 6.30 15.37
N LEU A 47 3.80 6.06 15.25
CA LEU A 47 4.36 4.72 15.13
C LEU A 47 5.16 4.36 16.39
N ALA A 48 5.24 3.08 16.72
CA ALA A 48 5.94 2.59 17.91
C ALA A 48 7.45 2.85 17.87
N ASN A 49 8.04 2.98 16.68
CA ASN A 49 9.45 3.33 16.49
C ASN A 49 9.74 4.84 16.56
N GLY A 50 8.75 5.65 16.98
CA GLY A 50 8.87 7.11 17.06
C GLY A 50 8.58 7.85 15.76
N GLY A 51 8.42 7.15 14.65
CA GLY A 51 8.06 7.73 13.37
C GLY A 51 6.59 8.15 13.29
N THR A 52 6.24 8.75 12.16
CA THR A 52 4.87 9.09 11.80
C THR A 52 4.53 8.58 10.41
N ALA A 53 3.27 8.25 10.17
CA ALA A 53 2.78 7.88 8.86
C ALA A 53 1.55 8.72 8.49
N ARG A 54 1.46 9.10 7.22
CA ARG A 54 0.24 9.63 6.60
C ARG A 54 -0.26 8.60 5.61
N ILE A 55 -1.51 8.17 5.77
CA ILE A 55 -2.15 7.22 4.86
C ILE A 55 -3.44 7.84 4.37
N ASN A 56 -3.57 7.96 3.06
CA ASN A 56 -4.76 8.47 2.40
C ASN A 56 -5.38 7.34 1.59
N GLU A 57 -6.67 7.17 1.72
CA GLU A 57 -7.48 6.30 0.88
C GLU A 57 -8.48 7.17 0.12
N CYS A 58 -8.23 7.37 -1.16
CA CYS A 58 -9.02 8.28 -1.99
C CYS A 58 -9.66 7.50 -3.14
N ARG A 59 -10.96 7.26 -3.06
CA ARG A 59 -11.71 6.46 -4.05
C ARG A 59 -12.36 7.31 -5.14
N ARG A 60 -12.66 8.55 -4.84
CA ARG A 60 -13.32 9.47 -5.78
C ARG A 60 -12.56 10.79 -5.85
N ILE A 61 -11.55 10.80 -6.66
CA ILE A 61 -10.78 12.00 -7.00
C ILE A 61 -10.64 12.08 -8.51
N GLY A 62 -10.42 13.27 -9.04
CA GLY A 62 -10.18 13.53 -10.47
C GLY A 62 -8.82 13.02 -10.95
N TYR A 63 -8.44 11.82 -10.51
CA TYR A 63 -7.14 11.21 -10.78
C TYR A 63 -7.32 9.86 -11.44
N LYS A 64 -6.59 9.61 -12.51
CA LYS A 64 -6.64 8.35 -13.26
C LYS A 64 -5.34 7.58 -13.08
N ALA A 65 -5.43 6.26 -13.03
CA ALA A 65 -4.26 5.37 -12.99
C ALA A 65 -3.04 5.94 -13.78
N PRO A 66 -1.80 5.56 -13.46
CA PRO A 66 -1.44 4.28 -12.89
C PRO A 66 -1.45 4.25 -11.38
N SER A 67 -1.52 5.33 -10.70
CA SER A 67 -1.21 5.18 -9.33
C SER A 67 -2.23 5.75 -8.40
N SER A 68 -3.03 4.87 -7.99
CA SER A 68 -3.59 4.93 -6.67
C SER A 68 -2.56 4.71 -5.54
N TYR A 69 -1.31 4.38 -5.84
CA TYR A 69 -0.29 3.99 -4.86
C TYR A 69 0.93 4.91 -4.85
N ILE A 70 0.67 6.21 -4.67
CA ILE A 70 1.76 7.18 -4.45
C ILE A 70 2.32 6.96 -3.05
N SER A 71 3.63 6.79 -2.95
CA SER A 71 4.32 6.51 -1.69
C SER A 71 5.57 7.36 -1.53
N ALA A 72 5.84 7.79 -0.30
CA ALA A 72 7.08 8.42 0.05
C ALA A 72 7.53 7.96 1.44
N PHE A 73 8.83 7.72 1.59
CA PHE A 73 9.47 7.34 2.84
C PHE A 73 10.61 8.32 3.09
N TYR A 74 10.64 8.91 4.26
CA TYR A 74 11.65 9.87 4.66
C TYR A 74 12.32 9.39 5.92
N GLY A 75 13.63 9.20 5.86
CA GLY A 75 14.46 8.80 6.98
C GLY A 75 15.62 9.77 7.17
N THR A 76 16.35 9.63 8.28
CA THR A 76 17.48 10.48 8.62
C THR A 76 18.70 10.29 7.73
N LYS A 77 18.77 9.19 6.97
CA LYS A 77 19.90 8.86 6.08
C LYS A 77 19.54 8.91 4.60
N GLY A 78 18.27 8.95 4.28
CA GLY A 78 17.81 8.98 2.90
C GLY A 78 16.29 8.98 2.80
N SER A 79 15.80 9.10 1.58
CA SER A 79 14.39 9.06 1.25
C SER A 79 14.14 8.24 -0.02
N TYR A 80 12.91 7.77 -0.14
CA TYR A 80 12.41 7.15 -1.35
C TYR A 80 11.05 7.75 -1.67
N GLN A 81 10.82 8.08 -2.92
CA GLN A 81 9.55 8.60 -3.40
C GLN A 81 9.12 7.87 -4.67
N PHE A 82 7.88 7.45 -4.68
CA PHE A 82 7.19 7.02 -5.87
C PHE A 82 6.06 7.97 -6.18
N SER A 83 6.16 8.65 -7.31
CA SER A 83 5.12 9.50 -7.88
C SER A 83 4.38 8.75 -9.01
N ASN A 84 3.79 9.48 -9.96
CA ASN A 84 3.02 8.89 -11.06
C ASN A 84 3.83 7.99 -11.98
N ALA A 85 5.09 8.31 -12.21
CA ALA A 85 5.91 7.66 -13.23
C ALA A 85 7.35 7.37 -12.78
N GLN A 86 7.78 7.91 -11.66
CA GLN A 86 9.17 7.88 -11.24
C GLN A 86 9.34 7.35 -9.82
N HIS A 87 10.41 6.56 -9.65
CA HIS A 87 10.90 6.10 -8.37
C HIS A 87 12.23 6.79 -8.08
N ILE A 88 12.25 7.71 -7.14
CA ILE A 88 13.44 8.46 -6.77
C ILE A 88 13.96 7.96 -5.43
N PHE A 89 15.22 7.55 -5.41
CA PHE A 89 15.96 7.26 -4.19
C PHE A 89 16.97 8.36 -3.93
N ALA A 90 16.93 8.95 -2.74
CA ALA A 90 17.88 9.96 -2.32
C ALA A 90 18.59 9.53 -1.03
N ARG A 91 19.90 9.82 -0.97
CA ARG A 91 20.75 9.49 0.16
C ARG A 91 21.47 10.74 0.64
N LEU A 92 21.50 10.95 1.95
CA LEU A 92 22.31 12.00 2.54
C LEU A 92 23.79 11.60 2.52
N THR A 93 24.61 12.48 2.02
CA THR A 93 26.08 12.36 1.98
C THR A 93 26.72 13.52 2.74
N PRO A 94 28.02 13.46 3.06
CA PRO A 94 28.71 14.59 3.68
C PRO A 94 28.66 15.88 2.85
N ASP A 95 28.59 15.74 1.51
CA ASP A 95 28.62 16.86 0.57
C ASP A 95 27.21 17.35 0.15
N GLY A 96 26.15 16.73 0.70
CA GLY A 96 24.77 17.10 0.36
C GLY A 96 23.85 15.90 0.15
N VAL A 97 23.01 15.96 -0.88
CA VAL A 97 22.06 14.87 -1.23
C VAL A 97 22.42 14.32 -2.61
N ASP A 98 22.61 13.02 -2.65
CA ASP A 98 22.74 12.24 -3.89
C ASP A 98 21.36 11.63 -4.21
N ALA A 99 20.75 12.01 -5.33
CA ALA A 99 19.43 11.55 -5.74
C ALA A 99 19.47 10.84 -7.09
N VAL A 100 18.91 9.64 -7.16
CA VAL A 100 18.94 8.76 -8.31
C VAL A 100 17.51 8.33 -8.69
N ASP A 101 17.22 8.35 -9.98
CA ASP A 101 16.02 7.71 -10.54
C ASP A 101 16.28 6.20 -10.66
N VAL A 102 15.55 5.42 -9.88
CA VAL A 102 15.63 3.95 -9.86
C VAL A 102 14.44 3.28 -10.55
N SER A 103 13.66 4.02 -11.31
CA SER A 103 12.44 3.52 -11.98
C SER A 103 12.70 2.29 -12.84
N SER A 104 13.79 2.28 -13.60
CA SER A 104 14.19 1.14 -14.43
C SER A 104 14.58 -0.12 -13.64
N GLN A 105 15.00 0.04 -12.40
CA GLN A 105 15.34 -1.08 -11.51
C GLN A 105 14.06 -1.68 -10.88
N VAL A 106 13.04 -0.86 -10.66
CA VAL A 106 11.77 -1.29 -10.07
C VAL A 106 10.87 -1.95 -11.12
N ASN A 107 10.78 -1.36 -12.31
CA ASN A 107 9.97 -1.89 -13.40
C ASN A 107 10.61 -1.61 -14.77
N PRO A 108 11.67 -2.36 -15.14
CA PRO A 108 12.46 -2.08 -16.33
C PRO A 108 11.65 -2.21 -17.63
N GLU A 109 10.74 -3.18 -17.71
CA GLU A 109 9.98 -3.46 -18.94
C GLU A 109 8.98 -2.33 -19.23
N ALA A 110 8.21 -1.89 -18.22
CA ALA A 110 7.24 -0.82 -18.41
C ALA A 110 7.93 0.52 -18.73
N MET A 111 9.05 0.79 -18.09
CA MET A 111 9.81 2.03 -18.35
C MET A 111 10.44 2.03 -19.74
N GLU A 112 10.92 0.89 -20.22
CA GLU A 112 11.48 0.78 -21.57
C GLU A 112 10.40 0.96 -22.66
N ALA A 113 9.23 0.38 -22.47
CA ALA A 113 8.12 0.48 -23.41
C ALA A 113 7.67 1.94 -23.66
N HIS A 114 7.86 2.82 -22.69
CA HIS A 114 7.45 4.23 -22.77
C HIS A 114 8.62 5.20 -22.99
N ARG A 115 9.84 4.68 -23.08
CA ARG A 115 11.04 5.52 -23.29
C ARG A 115 10.97 6.24 -24.63
N GLY A 116 11.11 7.57 -24.58
CA GLY A 116 11.10 8.40 -25.79
C GLY A 116 9.70 8.87 -26.24
N GLU A 117 8.63 8.48 -25.57
CA GLU A 117 7.31 9.04 -25.84
C GLU A 117 7.27 10.54 -25.49
N LYS A 118 6.63 11.35 -26.37
CA LYS A 118 6.56 12.80 -26.18
C LYS A 118 5.84 13.21 -24.91
N ASP A 119 4.87 12.41 -24.48
CA ASP A 119 4.09 12.62 -23.28
C ASP A 119 4.26 11.43 -22.33
N PHE A 120 5.49 11.20 -21.94
CA PHE A 120 5.91 10.07 -21.12
C PHE A 120 5.10 9.95 -19.82
N VAL A 121 4.83 11.07 -19.14
CA VAL A 121 4.09 11.05 -17.88
C VAL A 121 2.66 10.56 -18.07
N ASN A 122 1.95 11.08 -19.08
CA ASN A 122 0.59 10.64 -19.38
C ASN A 122 0.55 9.23 -19.95
N SER A 123 1.54 8.85 -20.72
CA SER A 123 1.67 7.50 -21.26
C SER A 123 1.81 6.47 -20.14
N VAL A 124 2.73 6.68 -19.23
CA VAL A 124 2.88 5.86 -18.02
C VAL A 124 1.63 5.93 -17.14
N ALA A 125 1.01 7.11 -17.00
CA ALA A 125 -0.20 7.32 -16.23
C ALA A 125 -1.42 6.57 -16.78
N ASN A 126 -1.49 6.35 -18.07
CA ASN A 126 -2.59 5.62 -18.71
C ASN A 126 -2.34 4.12 -18.88
N HIS A 127 -1.12 3.67 -18.73
CA HIS A 127 -0.76 2.26 -18.82
C HIS A 127 -1.13 1.52 -17.53
N ARG A 128 -1.78 0.37 -17.67
CA ARG A 128 -2.16 -0.49 -16.52
C ARG A 128 -1.04 -1.45 -16.12
N TRP A 129 0.20 -0.99 -16.20
CA TRP A 129 1.39 -1.80 -15.95
C TRP A 129 1.48 -2.32 -14.51
N GLN A 130 0.90 -1.63 -13.55
CA GLN A 130 0.88 -2.08 -12.14
C GLN A 130 0.16 -3.41 -11.94
N SER A 131 -0.80 -3.74 -12.80
CA SER A 131 -1.54 -4.99 -12.72
C SER A 131 -1.06 -6.05 -13.70
N ALA A 132 -0.35 -5.66 -14.76
CA ALA A 132 0.09 -6.54 -15.83
C ALA A 132 1.54 -7.03 -15.62
N ASP A 133 2.41 -6.14 -15.15
CA ASP A 133 3.84 -6.41 -15.05
C ASP A 133 4.29 -6.47 -13.59
N PRO A 134 4.45 -7.65 -13.02
CA PRO A 134 4.95 -7.80 -11.67
C PRO A 134 6.39 -7.27 -11.56
N SER A 135 6.72 -6.65 -10.44
CA SER A 135 8.08 -6.19 -10.16
C SER A 135 9.10 -7.33 -10.20
N PRO A 136 10.40 -7.05 -10.39
CA PRO A 136 11.43 -8.09 -10.39
C PRO A 136 11.36 -9.00 -9.16
N VAL A 137 11.10 -8.45 -7.98
CA VAL A 137 10.94 -9.23 -6.74
C VAL A 137 9.72 -10.14 -6.79
N GLN A 138 8.60 -9.69 -7.37
CA GLN A 138 7.42 -10.52 -7.55
C GLN A 138 7.65 -11.62 -8.59
N LYS A 139 8.37 -11.32 -9.68
CA LYS A 139 8.76 -12.33 -10.69
C LYS A 139 9.61 -13.43 -10.06
N GLU A 140 10.61 -13.06 -9.27
CA GLU A 140 11.45 -14.00 -8.55
C GLU A 140 10.62 -14.87 -7.60
N ARG A 141 9.80 -14.26 -6.75
CA ARG A 141 8.93 -15.02 -5.83
C ARG A 141 7.95 -15.93 -6.57
N ASN A 142 7.36 -15.46 -7.65
CA ASN A 142 6.45 -16.28 -8.47
C ASN A 142 7.16 -17.49 -9.09
N SER A 143 8.46 -17.41 -9.38
CA SER A 143 9.25 -18.54 -9.89
C SER A 143 9.44 -19.66 -8.88
N LEU A 144 9.30 -19.36 -7.59
CA LEU A 144 9.40 -20.33 -6.48
C LEU A 144 8.09 -21.05 -6.21
N LEU A 145 6.97 -20.60 -6.80
CA LEU A 145 5.66 -21.24 -6.60
C LEU A 145 5.62 -22.64 -7.24
N PRO A 146 4.79 -23.57 -6.69
CA PRO A 146 4.59 -24.89 -7.25
C PRO A 146 4.21 -24.84 -8.74
N LYS A 147 4.71 -25.79 -9.53
CA LYS A 147 4.38 -25.90 -10.97
C LYS A 147 2.88 -26.04 -11.23
N SER A 148 2.14 -26.59 -10.28
CA SER A 148 0.67 -26.68 -10.32
C SER A 148 -0.04 -25.34 -10.39
N TYR A 149 0.63 -24.24 -10.01
CA TYR A 149 0.09 -22.90 -10.09
C TYR A 149 0.30 -22.24 -11.48
N ALA A 150 1.03 -22.89 -12.38
CA ALA A 150 1.22 -22.40 -13.73
C ALA A 150 -0.11 -22.24 -14.46
N GLY A 151 -0.29 -21.13 -15.18
CA GLY A 151 -1.52 -20.84 -15.94
C GLY A 151 -2.73 -20.41 -15.09
N LEU A 152 -2.69 -20.49 -13.76
CA LEU A 152 -3.78 -20.00 -12.92
C LEU A 152 -3.77 -18.46 -12.87
N PRO A 153 -4.96 -17.82 -12.80
CA PRO A 153 -5.05 -16.38 -12.59
C PRO A 153 -4.33 -15.94 -11.32
N ASN A 154 -3.68 -14.77 -11.36
CA ASN A 154 -3.00 -14.20 -10.22
C ASN A 154 -3.30 -12.69 -10.13
N GLY A 155 -4.31 -12.35 -9.36
CA GLY A 155 -4.77 -10.97 -9.18
C GLY A 155 -3.90 -10.16 -8.22
N HIS A 156 -4.28 -8.89 -8.04
CA HIS A 156 -3.61 -7.92 -7.17
C HIS A 156 -2.09 -7.93 -7.31
N MET A 157 -1.61 -7.57 -8.51
CA MET A 157 -0.18 -7.48 -8.80
C MET A 157 0.56 -8.80 -8.52
N ALA A 158 -0.06 -9.92 -8.89
CA ALA A 158 0.51 -11.26 -8.75
C ALA A 158 0.74 -11.75 -7.30
N SER A 159 0.03 -11.20 -6.32
CA SER A 159 0.19 -11.59 -4.91
C SER A 159 -0.73 -12.71 -4.42
N HIS A 160 -1.86 -12.97 -5.09
CA HIS A 160 -2.85 -13.94 -4.60
C HIS A 160 -2.28 -15.36 -4.47
N LYS A 161 -1.54 -15.82 -5.47
CA LYS A 161 -0.91 -17.15 -5.43
C LYS A 161 0.06 -17.29 -4.26
N LEU A 162 0.85 -16.25 -3.99
CA LEU A 162 1.80 -16.24 -2.88
C LEU A 162 1.09 -16.33 -1.52
N LEU A 163 -0.03 -15.64 -1.36
CA LEU A 163 -0.83 -15.71 -0.13
C LEU A 163 -1.44 -17.11 0.08
N VAL A 164 -1.95 -17.73 -0.99
CA VAL A 164 -2.51 -19.07 -0.93
C VAL A 164 -1.42 -20.10 -0.62
N ASP A 165 -0.27 -19.98 -1.28
CA ASP A 165 0.87 -20.88 -1.06
C ASP A 165 1.40 -20.78 0.37
N ASP A 166 1.57 -19.58 0.92
CA ASP A 166 1.99 -19.35 2.31
C ASP A 166 1.02 -20.00 3.30
N PHE A 167 -0.30 -19.80 3.09
CA PHE A 167 -1.32 -20.43 3.93
C PHE A 167 -1.33 -21.95 3.83
N CYS A 168 -1.33 -22.51 2.62
CA CYS A 168 -1.37 -23.97 2.42
C CYS A 168 -0.11 -24.64 2.97
N THR A 169 1.04 -24.03 2.76
CA THR A 169 2.33 -24.52 3.29
C THR A 169 2.33 -24.50 4.81
N ALA A 170 1.87 -23.40 5.41
CA ALA A 170 1.78 -23.28 6.85
C ALA A 170 0.82 -24.32 7.46
N ALA A 171 -0.35 -24.50 6.84
CA ALA A 171 -1.33 -25.50 7.28
C ALA A 171 -0.81 -26.94 7.15
N TYR A 172 -0.12 -27.26 6.05
CA TYR A 172 0.44 -28.59 5.82
C TYR A 172 1.53 -28.96 6.82
N PHE A 173 2.40 -28.00 7.16
CA PHE A 173 3.48 -28.21 8.13
C PHE A 173 3.11 -27.88 9.57
N GLU A 174 1.84 -27.59 9.85
CA GLU A 174 1.33 -27.19 11.18
C GLU A 174 2.12 -26.03 11.80
N LYS A 175 2.45 -25.03 10.98
CA LYS A 175 3.21 -23.85 11.36
C LYS A 175 2.36 -22.58 11.25
N MET A 176 2.72 -21.57 12.01
CA MET A 176 2.09 -20.24 11.87
C MET A 176 2.45 -19.65 10.50
N PRO A 177 1.47 -19.19 9.67
CA PRO A 177 1.78 -18.48 8.43
C PRO A 177 2.44 -17.13 8.70
N THR A 178 3.21 -16.65 7.75
CA THR A 178 3.86 -15.33 7.83
C THR A 178 2.83 -14.22 8.07
N VAL A 179 1.72 -14.27 7.33
CA VAL A 179 0.59 -13.36 7.55
C VAL A 179 -0.45 -14.05 8.44
N ASN A 180 -0.26 -13.92 9.73
CA ASN A 180 -1.15 -14.48 10.76
C ASN A 180 -2.14 -13.43 11.30
N ALA A 181 -3.07 -13.85 12.17
CA ALA A 181 -4.12 -12.99 12.71
C ALA A 181 -3.56 -11.77 13.50
N TRP A 182 -2.47 -11.94 14.24
CA TRP A 182 -1.83 -10.83 14.98
C TRP A 182 -1.25 -9.78 14.04
N LEU A 183 -0.54 -10.21 13.01
CA LEU A 183 -0.01 -9.32 11.99
C LEU A 183 -1.12 -8.64 11.19
N ALA A 184 -2.16 -9.39 10.83
CA ALA A 184 -3.32 -8.85 10.15
C ALA A 184 -4.05 -7.80 11.00
N ALA A 185 -4.27 -8.05 12.30
CA ALA A 185 -4.85 -7.08 13.22
C ALA A 185 -3.99 -5.81 13.33
N ARG A 186 -2.67 -5.97 13.49
CA ARG A 186 -1.70 -4.86 13.55
C ARG A 186 -1.79 -3.92 12.33
N TYR A 187 -2.10 -4.46 11.16
CA TYR A 187 -2.18 -3.67 9.92
C TYR A 187 -3.59 -3.16 9.60
N THR A 188 -4.62 -3.84 10.06
CA THR A 188 -6.01 -3.52 9.72
C THR A 188 -6.66 -2.57 10.72
N VAL A 189 -6.45 -2.80 12.02
CA VAL A 189 -7.12 -2.04 13.08
C VAL A 189 -6.84 -0.53 13.03
N PRO A 190 -5.63 -0.05 12.70
CA PRO A 190 -5.42 1.38 12.52
C PRO A 190 -6.34 2.03 11.49
N GLY A 191 -6.67 1.31 10.40
CA GLY A 191 -7.62 1.76 9.38
C GLY A 191 -9.06 1.83 9.89
N LEU A 192 -9.48 0.85 10.69
CA LEU A 192 -10.81 0.85 11.32
C LEU A 192 -10.95 2.02 12.31
N LEU A 193 -9.92 2.27 13.12
CA LEU A 193 -9.91 3.40 14.05
C LEU A 193 -9.77 4.74 13.32
N ALA A 194 -9.14 4.79 12.15
CA ALA A 194 -9.14 5.97 11.30
C ALA A 194 -10.56 6.29 10.81
N HIS A 195 -11.34 5.27 10.41
CA HIS A 195 -12.75 5.46 10.06
C HIS A 195 -13.58 5.96 11.25
N GLU A 196 -13.38 5.36 12.42
CA GLU A 196 -14.05 5.82 13.65
C GLU A 196 -13.69 7.29 13.98
N SER A 197 -12.43 7.67 13.77
CA SER A 197 -11.98 9.06 13.91
C SER A 197 -12.70 10.01 12.95
N MET A 198 -12.89 9.62 11.69
CA MET A 198 -13.64 10.40 10.71
C MET A 198 -15.10 10.64 11.15
N ILE A 199 -15.78 9.60 11.67
CA ILE A 199 -17.15 9.70 12.17
C ILE A 199 -17.24 10.65 13.37
N ARG A 200 -16.18 10.76 14.17
CA ARG A 200 -16.10 11.60 15.37
C ARG A 200 -15.28 12.87 15.17
N ASP A 201 -15.35 13.43 14.00
CA ASP A 201 -14.76 14.74 13.65
C ASP A 201 -13.27 14.85 14.05
N GLY A 202 -12.50 13.82 13.73
CA GLY A 202 -11.06 13.83 13.98
C GLY A 202 -10.64 13.49 15.42
N GLN A 203 -11.50 12.85 16.21
CA GLN A 203 -11.10 12.36 17.53
C GLN A 203 -9.92 11.38 17.38
N ALA A 204 -8.87 11.59 18.15
CA ALA A 204 -7.71 10.69 18.16
C ALA A 204 -8.00 9.42 18.95
N PHE A 205 -7.58 8.26 18.40
CA PHE A 205 -7.70 6.96 19.03
C PHE A 205 -6.35 6.30 19.24
N ASP A 206 -6.16 5.70 20.39
CA ASP A 206 -5.01 4.82 20.64
C ASP A 206 -5.27 3.47 19.97
N VAL A 207 -4.23 2.95 19.31
CA VAL A 207 -4.28 1.65 18.62
C VAL A 207 -3.81 0.58 19.59
N PRO A 208 -4.63 -0.45 19.88
CA PRO A 208 -4.24 -1.55 20.75
C PRO A 208 -2.99 -2.28 20.26
N ASP A 209 -2.18 -2.73 21.21
CA ASP A 209 -1.10 -3.68 20.92
C ASP A 209 -1.61 -5.09 21.09
N PHE A 210 -1.66 -5.85 20.00
CA PHE A 210 -2.09 -7.25 20.00
C PHE A 210 -0.96 -8.22 20.33
N GLY A 211 0.26 -7.70 20.54
CA GLY A 211 1.45 -8.55 20.72
C GLY A 211 1.85 -9.27 19.45
N ASP A 212 2.66 -10.30 19.62
CA ASP A 212 3.09 -11.20 18.55
C ASP A 212 2.32 -12.53 18.60
N ALA A 213 2.29 -13.25 17.48
CA ALA A 213 1.69 -14.57 17.42
C ALA A 213 2.39 -15.51 18.42
N PRO A 214 1.66 -16.44 19.06
CA PRO A 214 2.29 -17.47 19.88
C PRO A 214 3.25 -18.31 19.03
N VAL A 215 4.35 -18.72 19.66
CA VAL A 215 5.39 -19.56 19.03
C VAL A 215 4.92 -21.00 18.99
#